data_6a61ee926061397ef500e54914155d52
#
_entry.id   6a61ee926061397ef500e54914155d52
#
_cell.length_a   1.000
_cell.length_b   1.000
_cell.length_c   1.000
_cell.angle_alpha   90.00
_cell.angle_beta   90.00
_cell.angle_gamma   90.00
#
_symmetry.space_group_name_H-M   'P 1'
#
loop_
_entity.id
_entity.type
_entity.pdbx_description
1 polymer ?
#
loop_
_entity_poly.entity_id
_entity_poly.type
_entity_poly.pdbx_seq_one_letter_code
_entity_poly.pdbx_strand_id
1 'polypeptide(L)'
;EMTINDTDYHLMQNALNLQLKLIDDKIEQMQLVKQAIQDTSHAIEQNHTVNWSQMLHLIHLTGMEKSLKTQYQNASNISARIRLHEMYSKNQTGWFPWVYHNCKITDGMRILEIGCGDGTLWSENMAKLPQNISVVLSDISEGMLRDVRRRIGNDSRFAFQAFDCHRIPFASDSFDLVIANHVLFYCKDISKVCREVSRILVPGGRFLCSTYGA
;
A
#
# COMPACT_ATOMS: atom_id res chain seq x y z
N GLU A 1 -1.26 -16.18 45.47
CA GLU A 1 -1.50 -17.34 44.57
C GLU A 1 -2.99 -17.40 44.29
N MET A 2 -3.37 -17.12 43.05
CA MET A 2 -4.73 -17.31 42.53
C MET A 2 -4.90 -18.79 42.18
N THR A 3 -5.77 -19.49 42.89
CA THR A 3 -6.21 -20.84 42.53
C THR A 3 -7.09 -20.75 41.26
N ILE A 4 -6.55 -21.20 40.14
CA ILE A 4 -7.26 -21.27 38.86
C ILE A 4 -8.19 -22.48 38.91
N ASN A 5 -9.45 -22.31 38.55
CA ASN A 5 -10.44 -23.39 38.45
C ASN A 5 -10.04 -24.36 37.30
N ASP A 6 -10.29 -25.67 37.42
CA ASP A 6 -9.89 -26.68 36.41
C ASP A 6 -10.36 -26.36 35.00
N THR A 7 -11.54 -25.78 34.85
CA THR A 7 -12.08 -25.36 33.56
C THR A 7 -11.29 -24.22 32.93
N ASP A 8 -10.84 -23.25 33.72
CA ASP A 8 -10.03 -22.11 33.27
C ASP A 8 -8.60 -22.55 32.92
N TYR A 9 -8.06 -23.55 33.66
CA TYR A 9 -6.77 -24.14 33.37
C TYR A 9 -6.75 -24.80 31.99
N HIS A 10 -7.76 -25.62 31.66
CA HIS A 10 -7.89 -26.25 30.36
C HIS A 10 -8.08 -25.26 29.20
N LEU A 11 -8.84 -24.19 29.42
CA LEU A 11 -9.03 -23.11 28.45
C LEU A 11 -7.70 -22.36 28.17
N MET A 12 -6.97 -22.03 29.23
CA MET A 12 -5.65 -21.38 29.10
C MET A 12 -4.64 -22.28 28.41
N GLN A 13 -4.61 -23.58 28.75
CA GLN A 13 -3.70 -24.54 28.12
C GLN A 13 -4.02 -24.73 26.63
N ASN A 14 -5.30 -24.79 26.26
CA ASN A 14 -5.73 -24.86 24.86
C ASN A 14 -5.36 -23.58 24.10
N ALA A 15 -5.51 -22.42 24.72
CA ALA A 15 -5.13 -21.14 24.13
C ALA A 15 -3.60 -21.05 23.88
N LEU A 16 -2.79 -21.51 24.86
CA LEU A 16 -1.34 -21.57 24.73
C LEU A 16 -0.89 -22.56 23.65
N ASN A 17 -1.52 -23.75 23.60
CA ASN A 17 -1.23 -24.75 22.57
C ASN A 17 -1.59 -24.22 21.17
N LEU A 18 -2.70 -23.48 21.02
CA LEU A 18 -3.05 -22.83 19.76
C LEU A 18 -2.03 -21.75 19.37
N GLN A 19 -1.54 -20.97 20.34
CA GLN A 19 -0.49 -19.99 20.09
C GLN A 19 0.83 -20.63 19.68
N LEU A 20 1.23 -21.75 20.35
CA LEU A 20 2.42 -22.51 19.97
C LEU A 20 2.30 -23.01 18.53
N LYS A 21 1.18 -23.62 18.17
CA LYS A 21 0.93 -24.08 16.81
C LYS A 21 1.03 -22.94 15.78
N LEU A 22 0.48 -21.76 16.08
CA LEU A 22 0.59 -20.58 15.22
C LEU A 22 2.06 -20.11 15.07
N ILE A 23 2.85 -20.24 16.12
CA ILE A 23 4.27 -19.90 16.12
C ILE A 23 5.04 -20.92 15.28
N ASP A 24 4.78 -22.21 15.44
CA ASP A 24 5.41 -23.28 14.67
C ASP A 24 5.11 -23.16 13.18
N ASP A 25 3.84 -22.93 12.80
CA ASP A 25 3.44 -22.66 11.43
C ASP A 25 4.17 -21.44 10.85
N LYS A 26 4.43 -20.44 11.68
CA LYS A 26 5.15 -19.23 11.27
C LYS A 26 6.65 -19.47 11.13
N ILE A 27 7.24 -20.31 11.97
CA ILE A 27 8.63 -20.73 11.88
C ILE A 27 8.86 -21.52 10.59
N GLU A 28 8.00 -22.49 10.29
CA GLU A 28 8.05 -23.28 9.05
C GLU A 28 7.96 -22.37 7.82
N GLN A 29 7.01 -21.43 7.83
CA GLN A 29 6.85 -20.46 6.77
C GLN A 29 8.11 -19.58 6.59
N MET A 30 8.72 -19.13 7.68
CA MET A 30 9.96 -18.34 7.63
C MET A 30 11.16 -19.14 7.17
N GLN A 31 11.22 -20.45 7.45
CA GLN A 31 12.26 -21.34 6.94
C GLN A 31 12.18 -21.51 5.42
N LEU A 32 10.94 -21.65 4.87
CA LEU A 32 10.71 -21.68 3.43
C LEU A 32 11.14 -20.36 2.75
N VAL A 33 10.82 -19.22 3.38
CA VAL A 33 11.29 -17.90 2.92
C VAL A 33 12.81 -17.83 2.86
N LYS A 34 13.48 -18.27 3.94
CA LYS A 34 14.94 -18.25 4.06
C LYS A 34 15.57 -19.09 2.95
N GLN A 35 15.07 -20.30 2.73
CA GLN A 35 15.57 -21.19 1.68
C GLN A 35 15.43 -20.56 0.30
N ALA A 36 14.28 -20.00 0.02
CA ALA A 36 13.99 -19.37 -1.25
C ALA A 36 14.84 -18.12 -1.52
N ILE A 37 15.17 -17.34 -0.47
CA ILE A 37 16.12 -16.21 -0.57
C ILE A 37 17.53 -16.74 -0.86
N GLN A 38 17.95 -17.82 -0.20
CA GLN A 38 19.25 -18.44 -0.42
C GLN A 38 19.38 -18.97 -1.86
N ASP A 39 18.36 -19.67 -2.36
CA ASP A 39 18.33 -20.19 -3.72
C ASP A 39 18.38 -19.06 -4.77
N THR A 40 17.68 -17.96 -4.50
CA THR A 40 17.70 -16.77 -5.37
C THR A 40 19.07 -16.08 -5.33
N SER A 41 19.69 -15.96 -4.15
CA SER A 41 21.04 -15.40 -4.00
C SER A 41 22.08 -16.22 -4.78
N HIS A 42 22.02 -17.53 -4.66
CA HIS A 42 22.89 -18.43 -5.42
C HIS A 42 22.69 -18.35 -6.93
N ALA A 43 21.45 -18.23 -7.38
CA ALA A 43 21.13 -18.06 -8.81
C ALA A 43 21.69 -16.73 -9.36
N ILE A 44 21.64 -15.66 -8.58
CA ILE A 44 22.21 -14.35 -8.94
C ILE A 44 23.74 -14.44 -9.01
N GLU A 45 24.38 -15.08 -8.05
CA GLU A 45 25.84 -15.26 -8.02
C GLU A 45 26.35 -16.06 -9.23
N GLN A 46 25.60 -17.10 -9.65
CA GLN A 46 26.00 -17.96 -10.75
C GLN A 46 25.69 -17.37 -12.14
N ASN A 47 24.56 -16.70 -12.30
CA ASN A 47 24.05 -16.31 -13.61
C ASN A 47 24.07 -14.80 -13.86
N HIS A 48 24.40 -13.96 -12.87
CA HIS A 48 24.35 -12.49 -12.90
C HIS A 48 23.00 -11.93 -13.40
N THR A 49 21.92 -12.71 -13.27
CA THR A 49 20.57 -12.34 -13.70
C THR A 49 19.58 -12.55 -12.58
N VAL A 50 18.66 -11.60 -12.43
CA VAL A 50 17.57 -11.68 -11.45
C VAL A 50 16.27 -12.03 -12.18
N ASN A 51 15.68 -13.17 -11.84
CA ASN A 51 14.34 -13.51 -12.30
C ASN A 51 13.30 -12.85 -11.38
N TRP A 52 12.86 -11.67 -11.77
CA TRP A 52 11.89 -10.88 -11.01
C TRP A 52 10.54 -11.58 -10.83
N SER A 53 10.11 -12.44 -11.77
CA SER A 53 8.88 -13.23 -11.62
C SER A 53 8.98 -14.25 -10.50
N GLN A 54 10.15 -14.91 -10.34
CA GLN A 54 10.40 -15.83 -9.22
C GLN A 54 10.47 -15.07 -7.89
N MET A 55 11.07 -13.90 -7.87
CA MET A 55 11.18 -13.07 -6.68
C MET A 55 9.80 -12.54 -6.22
N LEU A 56 8.94 -12.14 -7.14
CA LEU A 56 7.54 -11.78 -6.85
C LEU A 56 6.74 -12.99 -6.36
N HIS A 57 6.95 -14.17 -6.95
CA HIS A 57 6.31 -15.41 -6.50
C HIS A 57 6.74 -15.79 -5.08
N LEU A 58 8.00 -15.60 -4.74
CA LEU A 58 8.53 -15.77 -3.38
C LEU A 58 7.88 -14.80 -2.38
N ILE A 59 7.74 -13.54 -2.74
CA ILE A 59 7.05 -12.53 -1.93
C ILE A 59 5.59 -12.96 -1.66
N HIS A 60 4.91 -13.52 -2.65
CA HIS A 60 3.55 -14.04 -2.49
C HIS A 60 3.46 -15.31 -1.66
N LEU A 61 4.33 -16.31 -1.91
CA LEU A 61 4.36 -17.58 -1.16
C LEU A 61 4.68 -17.39 0.33
N THR A 62 5.49 -16.40 0.64
CA THR A 62 6.02 -16.20 2.01
C THR A 62 5.09 -15.40 2.90
N GLY A 63 3.92 -14.96 2.40
CA GLY A 63 3.00 -14.15 3.19
C GLY A 63 3.63 -12.85 3.71
N MET A 64 4.72 -12.40 3.10
CA MET A 64 5.29 -11.07 3.37
C MET A 64 4.25 -9.97 3.19
N GLU A 65 3.17 -10.24 2.48
CA GLU A 65 1.96 -9.41 2.45
C GLU A 65 1.38 -9.09 3.84
N LYS A 66 1.35 -10.08 4.74
CA LYS A 66 0.90 -9.83 6.13
C LYS A 66 1.91 -8.98 6.90
N SER A 67 3.21 -9.23 6.70
CA SER A 67 4.29 -8.43 7.29
C SER A 67 4.30 -7.01 6.71
N LEU A 68 4.09 -6.86 5.40
CA LEU A 68 3.95 -5.57 4.75
C LEU A 68 2.73 -4.82 5.28
N LYS A 69 1.55 -5.47 5.40
CA LYS A 69 0.38 -4.85 6.04
C LYS A 69 0.68 -4.35 7.45
N THR A 70 1.46 -5.11 8.22
CA THR A 70 1.85 -4.71 9.58
C THR A 70 2.88 -3.57 9.56
N GLN A 71 3.79 -3.55 8.59
CA GLN A 71 4.76 -2.46 8.41
C GLN A 71 4.09 -1.14 7.96
N TYR A 72 2.97 -1.22 7.26
CA TYR A 72 2.19 -0.06 6.80
C TYR A 72 1.01 0.29 7.71
N GLN A 73 1.03 -0.12 8.98
CA GLN A 73 -0.01 0.25 9.96
C GLN A 73 -0.04 1.74 10.28
N ASN A 74 1.05 2.46 10.03
CA ASN A 74 1.17 3.90 10.22
C ASN A 74 2.22 4.51 9.26
N ALA A 75 2.22 5.84 9.17
CA ALA A 75 3.06 6.60 8.25
C ALA A 75 4.57 6.58 8.57
N SER A 76 5.01 6.13 9.76
CA SER A 76 6.41 6.27 10.21
C SER A 76 7.42 5.56 9.30
N ASN A 77 7.10 4.36 8.83
CA ASN A 77 7.99 3.58 7.96
C ASN A 77 8.02 4.12 6.52
N ILE A 78 6.90 4.68 6.05
CA ILE A 78 6.83 5.34 4.73
C ILE A 78 7.66 6.61 4.76
N SER A 79 7.55 7.42 5.80
CA SER A 79 8.30 8.67 5.95
C SER A 79 9.81 8.46 5.94
N ALA A 80 10.32 7.35 6.51
CA ALA A 80 11.73 6.99 6.45
C ALA A 80 12.20 6.68 5.02
N ARG A 81 11.37 5.96 4.22
CA ARG A 81 11.66 5.66 2.82
C ARG A 81 11.62 6.92 1.93
N ILE A 82 10.63 7.78 2.14
CA ILE A 82 10.54 9.07 1.43
C ILE A 82 11.81 9.88 1.67
N ARG A 83 12.25 10.00 2.93
CA ARG A 83 13.47 10.73 3.28
C ARG A 83 14.73 10.15 2.62
N LEU A 84 14.83 8.81 2.49
CA LEU A 84 15.92 8.18 1.78
C LEU A 84 15.93 8.55 0.29
N HIS A 85 14.74 8.50 -0.35
CA HIS A 85 14.60 8.93 -1.73
C HIS A 85 14.94 10.41 -1.93
N GLU A 86 14.53 11.31 -1.04
CA GLU A 86 14.87 12.72 -1.09
C GLU A 86 16.39 12.96 -1.03
N MET A 87 17.09 12.23 -0.13
CA MET A 87 18.53 12.38 0.03
C MET A 87 19.35 11.88 -1.16
N TYR A 88 18.89 10.86 -1.86
CA TYR A 88 19.67 10.19 -2.91
C TYR A 88 19.07 10.31 -4.32
N SER A 89 17.93 10.96 -4.47
CA SER A 89 17.30 11.19 -5.78
C SER A 89 18.12 12.16 -6.62
N LYS A 90 18.34 11.79 -7.87
CA LYS A 90 18.92 12.69 -8.88
C LYS A 90 17.89 13.67 -9.48
N ASN A 91 16.61 13.48 -9.18
CA ASN A 91 15.54 14.35 -9.62
C ASN A 91 15.45 15.59 -8.73
N GLN A 92 15.88 16.73 -9.25
CA GLN A 92 15.86 18.01 -8.53
C GLN A 92 14.44 18.54 -8.24
N THR A 93 13.44 18.12 -9.01
CA THR A 93 12.05 18.54 -8.81
C THR A 93 11.41 17.84 -7.60
N GLY A 94 11.96 16.69 -7.18
CA GLY A 94 11.35 15.81 -6.19
C GLY A 94 10.26 14.91 -6.78
N TRP A 95 9.99 13.79 -6.08
CA TRP A 95 9.05 12.78 -6.55
C TRP A 95 7.60 13.28 -6.58
N PHE A 96 7.10 13.78 -5.46
CA PHE A 96 5.70 14.17 -5.35
C PHE A 96 5.32 15.40 -6.19
N PRO A 97 6.14 16.45 -6.30
CA PRO A 97 5.91 17.53 -7.26
C PRO A 97 5.91 17.04 -8.71
N TRP A 98 6.76 16.07 -9.07
CA TRP A 98 6.79 15.49 -10.40
C TRP A 98 5.52 14.66 -10.69
N VAL A 99 5.09 13.80 -9.74
CA VAL A 99 3.82 13.04 -9.85
C VAL A 99 2.64 14.01 -10.01
N TYR A 100 2.57 15.02 -9.16
CA TYR A 100 1.52 16.04 -9.21
C TYR A 100 1.46 16.74 -10.58
N HIS A 101 2.60 17.13 -11.13
CA HIS A 101 2.68 17.75 -12.45
C HIS A 101 2.13 16.82 -13.54
N ASN A 102 2.39 15.52 -13.46
CA ASN A 102 1.88 14.53 -14.40
C ASN A 102 0.39 14.19 -14.20
N CYS A 103 -0.16 14.46 -13.04
CA CYS A 103 -1.60 14.35 -12.80
C CYS A 103 -2.41 15.33 -13.67
N LYS A 104 -1.84 16.48 -14.08
CA LYS A 104 -2.51 17.52 -14.88
C LYS A 104 -3.91 17.82 -14.34
N ILE A 105 -3.98 18.12 -13.05
CA ILE A 105 -5.22 18.40 -12.35
C ILE A 105 -5.77 19.74 -12.82
N THR A 106 -7.04 19.75 -13.16
CA THR A 106 -7.77 20.97 -13.55
C THR A 106 -9.00 21.15 -12.68
N ASP A 107 -9.55 22.35 -12.70
CA ASP A 107 -10.76 22.69 -11.96
C ASP A 107 -11.94 21.78 -12.35
N GLY A 108 -12.77 21.44 -11.40
CA GLY A 108 -13.92 20.56 -11.56
C GLY A 108 -13.62 19.06 -11.51
N MET A 109 -12.37 18.62 -11.44
CA MET A 109 -12.04 17.19 -11.44
C MET A 109 -12.44 16.49 -10.14
N ARG A 110 -12.95 15.26 -10.30
CA ARG A 110 -13.18 14.27 -9.27
C ARG A 110 -12.02 13.26 -9.32
N ILE A 111 -11.30 13.14 -8.22
CA ILE A 111 -10.03 12.41 -8.17
C ILE A 111 -10.10 11.35 -7.09
N LEU A 112 -9.63 10.14 -7.40
CA LEU A 112 -9.41 9.09 -6.41
C LEU A 112 -7.91 8.77 -6.36
N GLU A 113 -7.33 8.75 -5.15
CA GLU A 113 -6.04 8.09 -4.92
C GLU A 113 -6.23 6.78 -4.18
N ILE A 114 -5.72 5.71 -4.77
CA ILE A 114 -5.68 4.37 -4.19
C ILE A 114 -4.34 4.19 -3.48
N GLY A 115 -4.35 3.88 -2.18
CA GLY A 115 -3.14 3.72 -1.38
C GLY A 115 -2.41 5.05 -1.19
N CYS A 116 -3.10 6.04 -0.63
CA CYS A 116 -2.57 7.39 -0.44
C CYS A 116 -1.41 7.49 0.56
N GLY A 117 -1.14 6.41 1.31
CA GLY A 117 -0.08 6.37 2.29
C GLY A 117 -0.18 7.50 3.32
N ASP A 118 0.89 8.25 3.49
CA ASP A 118 0.95 9.37 4.43
C ASP A 118 0.43 10.70 3.89
N GLY A 119 -0.06 10.73 2.64
CA GLY A 119 -0.65 11.91 2.00
C GLY A 119 0.36 12.96 1.53
N THR A 120 1.64 12.62 1.45
CA THR A 120 2.70 13.57 1.06
C THR A 120 2.46 14.16 -0.33
N LEU A 121 1.93 13.38 -1.29
CA LEU A 121 1.56 13.90 -2.63
C LEU A 121 0.70 15.18 -2.54
N TRP A 122 -0.26 15.18 -1.66
CA TRP A 122 -1.21 16.29 -1.53
C TRP A 122 -0.69 17.40 -0.65
N SER A 123 -0.10 17.07 0.51
CA SER A 123 0.40 18.08 1.45
C SER A 123 1.50 18.96 0.84
N GLU A 124 2.39 18.42 0.01
CA GLU A 124 3.43 19.19 -0.67
C GLU A 124 2.91 20.06 -1.83
N ASN A 125 1.75 19.71 -2.37
CA ASN A 125 1.18 20.40 -3.51
C ASN A 125 -0.09 21.20 -3.17
N MET A 126 -0.45 21.30 -1.90
CA MET A 126 -1.70 21.92 -1.42
C MET A 126 -1.96 23.31 -2.00
N ALA A 127 -0.93 24.15 -2.04
CA ALA A 127 -1.03 25.52 -2.56
C ALA A 127 -1.27 25.62 -4.08
N LYS A 128 -1.04 24.51 -4.81
CA LYS A 128 -1.22 24.45 -6.27
C LYS A 128 -2.56 23.87 -6.69
N LEU A 129 -3.33 23.34 -5.73
CA LEU A 129 -4.59 22.67 -6.01
C LEU A 129 -5.67 23.67 -6.45
N PRO A 130 -6.42 23.37 -7.52
CA PRO A 130 -7.61 24.14 -7.88
C PRO A 130 -8.64 24.16 -6.74
N GLN A 131 -9.49 25.19 -6.74
CA GLN A 131 -10.49 25.35 -5.68
C GLN A 131 -11.67 24.36 -5.80
N ASN A 132 -12.10 24.10 -7.03
CA ASN A 132 -13.29 23.28 -7.30
C ASN A 132 -12.89 21.86 -7.72
N ILE A 133 -12.14 21.16 -6.89
CA ILE A 133 -11.84 19.71 -7.07
C ILE A 133 -12.42 18.91 -5.92
N SER A 134 -12.65 17.64 -6.17
CA SER A 134 -13.04 16.67 -5.16
C SER A 134 -12.04 15.52 -5.17
N VAL A 135 -11.40 15.28 -4.05
CA VAL A 135 -10.35 14.25 -3.91
C VAL A 135 -10.77 13.24 -2.85
N VAL A 136 -10.84 11.99 -3.22
CA VAL A 136 -10.98 10.88 -2.27
C VAL A 136 -9.62 10.23 -2.08
N LEU A 137 -9.13 10.25 -0.84
CA LEU A 137 -7.91 9.56 -0.43
C LEU A 137 -8.28 8.21 0.19
N SER A 138 -7.78 7.13 -0.38
CA SER A 138 -8.06 5.80 0.12
C SER A 138 -6.79 5.03 0.46
N ASP A 139 -6.91 4.21 1.48
CA ASP A 139 -5.90 3.23 1.87
C ASP A 139 -6.60 2.02 2.49
N ILE A 140 -5.96 0.84 2.45
CA ILE A 140 -6.46 -0.33 3.16
C ILE A 140 -6.25 -0.19 4.68
N SER A 141 -5.31 0.66 5.08
CA SER A 141 -4.94 0.92 6.47
C SER A 141 -5.70 2.13 7.03
N GLU A 142 -6.59 1.89 7.98
CA GLU A 142 -7.23 2.95 8.77
C GLU A 142 -6.21 3.82 9.53
N GLY A 143 -5.04 3.24 9.88
CA GLY A 143 -3.94 3.97 10.51
C GLY A 143 -3.37 5.04 9.59
N MET A 144 -3.13 4.70 8.32
CA MET A 144 -2.69 5.65 7.29
C MET A 144 -3.72 6.77 7.10
N LEU A 145 -5.01 6.42 7.02
CA LEU A 145 -6.07 7.41 6.86
C LEU A 145 -6.18 8.36 8.06
N ARG A 146 -5.90 7.89 9.28
CA ARG A 146 -5.83 8.79 10.45
C ARG A 146 -4.67 9.77 10.34
N ASP A 147 -3.51 9.29 9.89
CA ASP A 147 -2.31 10.13 9.78
C ASP A 147 -2.46 11.16 8.65
N VAL A 148 -2.99 10.75 7.50
CA VAL A 148 -3.22 11.66 6.38
C VAL A 148 -4.30 12.71 6.70
N ARG A 149 -5.36 12.36 7.44
CA ARG A 149 -6.35 13.35 7.93
C ARG A 149 -5.73 14.42 8.79
N ARG A 150 -4.80 14.06 9.67
CA ARG A 150 -4.05 15.04 10.49
C ARG A 150 -3.17 15.94 9.64
N ARG A 151 -2.55 15.39 8.60
CA ARG A 151 -1.66 16.13 7.71
C ARG A 151 -2.40 17.10 6.79
N ILE A 152 -3.50 16.66 6.18
CA ILE A 152 -4.32 17.48 5.27
C ILE A 152 -5.17 18.49 6.04
N GLY A 153 -5.61 18.15 7.25
CA GLY A 153 -6.50 18.99 8.05
C GLY A 153 -7.93 19.01 7.54
N ASN A 154 -8.63 20.13 7.81
CA ASN A 154 -10.06 20.31 7.49
C ASN A 154 -10.27 20.96 6.12
N ASP A 155 -9.58 20.49 5.08
CA ASP A 155 -9.80 20.97 3.72
C ASP A 155 -11.00 20.24 3.10
N SER A 156 -12.05 20.99 2.75
CA SER A 156 -13.32 20.45 2.24
C SER A 156 -13.21 19.76 0.88
N ARG A 157 -12.10 19.93 0.17
CA ARG A 157 -11.83 19.25 -1.09
C ARG A 157 -11.53 17.76 -0.90
N PHE A 158 -11.19 17.31 0.32
CA PHE A 158 -10.74 15.96 0.61
C PHE A 158 -11.75 15.14 1.40
N ALA A 159 -12.00 13.92 0.92
CA ALA A 159 -12.66 12.85 1.64
C ALA A 159 -11.71 11.67 1.85
N PHE A 160 -11.98 10.85 2.87
CA PHE A 160 -11.10 9.74 3.25
C PHE A 160 -11.93 8.48 3.42
N GLN A 161 -11.54 7.39 2.76
CA GLN A 161 -12.29 6.15 2.82
C GLN A 161 -11.37 4.91 2.80
N ALA A 162 -11.55 4.00 3.76
CA ALA A 162 -10.82 2.74 3.80
C ALA A 162 -11.52 1.70 2.92
N PHE A 163 -10.77 1.09 1.99
CA PHE A 163 -11.23 -0.06 1.23
C PHE A 163 -10.06 -0.80 0.56
N ASP A 164 -10.35 -2.02 0.11
CA ASP A 164 -9.47 -2.80 -0.74
C ASP A 164 -9.69 -2.42 -2.21
N CYS A 165 -8.62 -2.05 -2.91
CA CYS A 165 -8.67 -1.64 -4.32
C CYS A 165 -9.16 -2.73 -5.29
N HIS A 166 -9.20 -4.00 -4.85
CA HIS A 166 -9.82 -5.08 -5.62
C HIS A 166 -11.36 -5.00 -5.63
N ARG A 167 -11.95 -4.12 -4.81
CA ARG A 167 -13.40 -3.86 -4.74
C ARG A 167 -13.63 -2.40 -4.36
N ILE A 168 -13.66 -1.53 -5.35
CA ILE A 168 -13.79 -0.08 -5.15
C ILE A 168 -15.26 0.28 -4.92
N PRO A 169 -15.63 0.88 -3.76
CA PRO A 169 -17.03 1.10 -3.36
C PRO A 169 -17.63 2.39 -3.98
N PHE A 170 -17.36 2.63 -5.25
CA PHE A 170 -17.92 3.74 -6.00
C PHE A 170 -18.64 3.23 -7.25
N ALA A 171 -19.61 4.03 -7.72
CA ALA A 171 -20.34 3.74 -8.96
C ALA A 171 -19.41 3.84 -10.20
N SER A 172 -19.87 3.30 -11.32
CA SER A 172 -19.21 3.52 -12.62
C SER A 172 -19.19 5.02 -12.94
N ASP A 173 -18.20 5.46 -13.71
CA ASP A 173 -18.08 6.83 -14.22
C ASP A 173 -18.07 7.91 -13.13
N SER A 174 -17.45 7.60 -11.96
CA SER A 174 -17.42 8.49 -10.80
C SER A 174 -16.23 9.44 -10.77
N PHE A 175 -15.13 9.12 -11.46
CA PHE A 175 -13.88 9.86 -11.36
C PHE A 175 -13.28 10.22 -12.72
N ASP A 176 -12.68 11.40 -12.78
CA ASP A 176 -11.98 11.91 -13.95
C ASP A 176 -10.49 11.50 -13.94
N LEU A 177 -9.94 11.27 -12.75
CA LEU A 177 -8.58 10.81 -12.53
C LEU A 177 -8.53 9.80 -11.38
N VAL A 178 -7.86 8.68 -11.62
CA VAL A 178 -7.47 7.73 -10.57
C VAL A 178 -5.95 7.69 -10.47
N ILE A 179 -5.41 7.75 -9.26
CA ILE A 179 -3.97 7.69 -8.97
C ILE A 179 -3.67 6.44 -8.15
N ALA A 180 -2.61 5.70 -8.50
CA ALA A 180 -2.08 4.60 -7.71
C ALA A 180 -0.55 4.71 -7.64
N ASN A 181 -0.06 5.52 -6.72
CA ASN A 181 1.35 5.82 -6.60
C ASN A 181 2.07 4.79 -5.72
N HIS A 182 2.89 3.94 -6.32
CA HIS A 182 3.61 2.84 -5.66
C HIS A 182 2.70 1.85 -4.91
N VAL A 183 1.57 1.45 -5.51
CA VAL A 183 0.56 0.58 -4.88
C VAL A 183 0.41 -0.76 -5.59
N LEU A 184 0.42 -0.78 -6.93
CA LEU A 184 -0.02 -1.94 -7.71
C LEU A 184 0.80 -3.21 -7.45
N PHE A 185 2.08 -3.08 -7.10
CA PHE A 185 2.92 -4.24 -6.79
C PHE A 185 2.58 -4.92 -5.44
N TYR A 186 1.72 -4.31 -4.61
CA TYR A 186 1.16 -4.95 -3.42
C TYR A 186 -0.16 -5.69 -3.70
N CYS A 187 -0.72 -5.54 -4.91
CA CYS A 187 -2.00 -6.13 -5.27
C CYS A 187 -1.84 -7.57 -5.76
N LYS A 188 -2.66 -8.49 -5.21
CA LYS A 188 -2.67 -9.91 -5.61
C LYS A 188 -3.13 -10.11 -7.04
N ASP A 189 -4.13 -9.35 -7.46
CA ASP A 189 -4.74 -9.41 -8.79
C ASP A 189 -4.82 -8.01 -9.38
N ILE A 190 -3.71 -7.61 -10.03
CA ILE A 190 -3.61 -6.31 -10.71
C ILE A 190 -4.68 -6.17 -11.80
N SER A 191 -5.00 -7.27 -12.51
CA SER A 191 -6.03 -7.26 -13.55
C SER A 191 -7.41 -6.91 -12.99
N LYS A 192 -7.72 -7.40 -11.79
CA LYS A 192 -8.97 -7.04 -11.10
C LYS A 192 -8.98 -5.58 -10.69
N VAL A 193 -7.88 -5.07 -10.16
CA VAL A 193 -7.74 -3.63 -9.82
C VAL A 193 -7.91 -2.78 -11.07
N CYS A 194 -7.27 -3.12 -12.17
CA CYS A 194 -7.42 -2.39 -13.43
C CYS A 194 -8.86 -2.38 -13.95
N ARG A 195 -9.59 -3.49 -13.82
CA ARG A 195 -11.03 -3.55 -14.18
C ARG A 195 -11.86 -2.62 -13.31
N GLU A 196 -11.63 -2.60 -12.00
CA GLU A 196 -12.33 -1.69 -11.09
C GLU A 196 -12.00 -0.22 -11.40
N VAL A 197 -10.73 0.10 -11.63
CA VAL A 197 -10.30 1.45 -12.05
C VAL A 197 -10.98 1.86 -13.36
N SER A 198 -10.98 0.97 -14.37
CA SER A 198 -11.66 1.24 -15.65
C SER A 198 -13.16 1.48 -15.48
N ARG A 199 -13.81 0.73 -14.58
CA ARG A 199 -15.24 0.86 -14.29
C ARG A 199 -15.60 2.21 -13.68
N ILE A 200 -14.77 2.71 -12.76
CA ILE A 200 -15.06 3.95 -12.03
C ILE A 200 -14.61 5.22 -12.75
N LEU A 201 -13.74 5.09 -13.76
CA LEU A 201 -13.33 6.21 -14.60
C LEU A 201 -14.42 6.55 -15.61
N VAL A 202 -14.66 7.85 -15.79
CA VAL A 202 -15.52 8.36 -16.87
C VAL A 202 -14.90 8.05 -18.24
N PRO A 203 -15.65 8.01 -19.34
CA PRO A 203 -15.10 7.99 -20.68
C PRO A 203 -14.09 9.13 -20.88
N GLY A 204 -12.85 8.80 -21.28
CA GLY A 204 -11.75 9.76 -21.37
C GLY A 204 -11.06 10.09 -20.06
N GLY A 205 -11.50 9.54 -18.95
CA GLY A 205 -10.81 9.62 -17.65
C GLY A 205 -9.42 8.98 -17.69
N ARG A 206 -8.55 9.35 -16.76
CA ARG A 206 -7.14 8.94 -16.77
C ARG A 206 -6.79 8.12 -15.54
N PHE A 207 -5.97 7.10 -15.75
CA PHE A 207 -5.31 6.34 -14.69
C PHE A 207 -3.82 6.67 -14.70
N LEU A 208 -3.31 7.18 -13.58
CA LEU A 208 -1.89 7.41 -13.35
C LEU A 208 -1.40 6.43 -12.31
N CYS A 209 -0.46 5.58 -12.68
CA CYS A 209 0.16 4.66 -11.74
C CYS A 209 1.68 4.73 -11.83
N SER A 210 2.34 4.43 -10.72
CA SER A 210 3.78 4.32 -10.66
C SER A 210 4.20 3.01 -10.01
N THR A 211 5.37 2.53 -10.43
CA THR A 211 6.02 1.35 -9.87
C THR A 211 7.53 1.57 -9.86
N TYR A 212 8.27 0.67 -9.24
CA TYR A 212 9.72 0.68 -9.35
C TYR A 212 10.13 0.28 -10.78
N GLY A 213 11.11 0.98 -11.32
CA GLY A 213 11.77 0.58 -12.56
C GLY A 213 12.56 -0.72 -12.38
N ALA A 214 12.78 -1.44 -13.49
CA ALA A 214 13.68 -2.58 -13.54
C ALA A 214 15.15 -2.12 -13.47
#